data_a1cba359502f93837cc79ecd10ffdbe1
#
_entry.id   a1cba359502f93837cc79ecd10ffdbe1
#
_cell.length_a   1.000
_cell.length_b   1.000
_cell.length_c   1.000
_cell.angle_alpha   90.00
_cell.angle_beta   90.00
_cell.angle_gamma   90.00
#
_symmetry.space_group_name_H-M   'P 1'
#
loop_
_entity.id
_entity.type
_entity.pdbx_description
1 polymer ?
#
loop_
_entity_poly.entity_id
_entity_poly.type
_entity_poly.pdbx_seq_one_letter_code
_entity_poly.pdbx_strand_id
1 'polypeptide(L)'
;MKAQRFCVLLIFTVCCCLSIYAQTDPTASAKQLFEQERWPELIQLLEKVPRASADLDYYYGLALAHEQHWQEAGRTLSSGQWLAPRDKRFPIELAGVAFKQKKFAEAKRDLQRALRLDAKDAYANEFLATIYFLEGNLEVALKYWNRVGKPEVMEVRSEPALRVRPALLDHAFALAPASTLTVDELLTSQARLHGLEIFPAYKIELAARPDGNFDVIFRAQERDGFGNSKLEAIFRTFGGIFFQQVTPEYYNLHGSATNILSLLRVDPDKRRAFVSISGPLTGDPKWRYRVGADLRNENWTVQTSFAGPSTVLGALNLRRESVNAEIMRLVGARLNWTAGIEVSHRDFRNVLTGIALTPQLLAEGYQIKQKTQLTYELWRSPERRFTVSSGATSQAGRIWSQPGQSFEKLQGLLAAHWLPQAKGDDYEVQWRIRAGKTFGEVPFDELFMLGVERDNDLWMRAHVGTRHGQKGSAPLGENYLLSNWETDKNTYSGGYVTVKLGPFLDVGKIADSSSVAAANLGSQKWLFDTGAQAKLKVLGVGVILIYGKDLRTGNNAFYATVGR
;
A
#
# COMPACT_ATOMS: atom_id res chain seq x y z
N MET A 1 -86.34 58.15 -2.73
CA MET A 1 -85.56 57.71 -3.87
C MET A 1 -84.12 58.24 -3.95
N LYS A 2 -83.63 59.11 -3.06
CA LYS A 2 -82.21 59.60 -3.11
C LYS A 2 -81.22 58.84 -2.18
N ALA A 3 -81.73 58.14 -1.15
CA ALA A 3 -80.88 57.36 -0.23
C ALA A 3 -80.42 55.99 -0.78
N GLN A 4 -81.22 55.37 -1.65
CA GLN A 4 -80.87 54.06 -2.23
C GLN A 4 -79.78 54.13 -3.32
N ARG A 5 -79.59 55.26 -3.99
CA ARG A 5 -78.53 55.42 -5.00
C ARG A 5 -77.13 55.68 -4.40
N PHE A 6 -77.11 56.17 -3.17
CA PHE A 6 -75.83 56.43 -2.50
C PHE A 6 -75.21 55.16 -1.89
N CYS A 7 -76.06 54.24 -1.41
CA CYS A 7 -75.58 52.96 -0.90
C CYS A 7 -75.03 52.01 -2.02
N VAL A 8 -75.62 52.03 -3.21
CA VAL A 8 -75.17 51.20 -4.34
C VAL A 8 -73.86 51.72 -4.93
N LEU A 9 -73.60 53.03 -4.92
CA LEU A 9 -72.34 53.63 -5.40
C LEU A 9 -71.24 53.40 -4.41
N LEU A 10 -71.52 53.39 -3.09
CA LEU A 10 -70.50 53.12 -2.07
C LEU A 10 -70.07 51.64 -2.03
N ILE A 11 -70.99 50.71 -2.28
CA ILE A 11 -70.69 49.26 -2.39
C ILE A 11 -69.92 48.97 -3.66
N PHE A 12 -70.20 49.67 -4.77
CA PHE A 12 -69.41 49.47 -5.99
C PHE A 12 -68.02 50.07 -5.91
N THR A 13 -67.78 51.14 -5.16
CA THR A 13 -66.45 51.75 -4.96
C THR A 13 -65.61 50.95 -3.97
N VAL A 14 -66.22 50.35 -2.95
CA VAL A 14 -65.54 49.44 -2.00
C VAL A 14 -65.27 48.09 -2.67
N CYS A 15 -66.11 47.58 -3.58
CA CYS A 15 -65.78 46.38 -4.37
C CYS A 15 -64.71 46.60 -5.42
N CYS A 16 -64.56 47.82 -5.98
CA CYS A 16 -63.46 48.11 -6.91
C CYS A 16 -62.10 48.41 -6.21
N CYS A 17 -62.12 48.77 -4.93
CA CYS A 17 -60.88 48.94 -4.13
C CYS A 17 -60.40 47.67 -3.46
N LEU A 18 -61.17 46.57 -3.52
CA LEU A 18 -60.71 45.21 -3.29
C LEU A 18 -60.27 44.54 -4.61
N SER A 19 -59.67 45.31 -5.51
CA SER A 19 -58.74 44.75 -6.53
C SER A 19 -57.63 44.11 -5.78
N ILE A 20 -57.86 42.87 -5.50
CA ILE A 20 -57.01 41.88 -5.00
C ILE A 20 -55.61 42.10 -5.58
N TYR A 21 -54.72 42.63 -4.79
CA TYR A 21 -53.34 42.19 -4.89
C TYR A 21 -53.40 40.67 -4.64
N ALA A 22 -53.69 39.90 -5.67
CA ALA A 22 -53.27 38.55 -5.76
C ALA A 22 -51.74 38.65 -5.69
N GLN A 23 -51.20 38.71 -4.48
CA GLN A 23 -49.82 38.41 -4.24
C GLN A 23 -49.67 37.00 -4.78
N THR A 24 -49.34 36.89 -6.08
CA THR A 24 -48.87 35.63 -6.65
C THR A 24 -47.74 35.22 -5.76
N ASP A 25 -47.95 34.10 -5.07
CA ASP A 25 -46.92 33.54 -4.20
C ASP A 25 -45.61 33.50 -5.01
N PRO A 26 -44.59 34.26 -4.61
CA PRO A 26 -43.35 34.33 -5.37
C PRO A 26 -42.73 32.96 -5.55
N THR A 27 -43.02 32.02 -4.67
CA THR A 27 -42.57 30.63 -4.76
C THR A 27 -43.22 29.89 -5.92
N ALA A 28 -44.53 30.10 -6.14
CA ALA A 28 -45.26 29.48 -7.23
C ALA A 28 -44.80 30.03 -8.60
N SER A 29 -44.61 31.37 -8.70
CA SER A 29 -44.11 32.02 -9.91
C SER A 29 -42.66 31.61 -10.21
N ALA A 30 -41.80 31.54 -9.17
CA ALA A 30 -40.39 31.09 -9.32
C ALA A 30 -40.33 29.63 -9.79
N LYS A 31 -41.16 28.76 -9.21
CA LYS A 31 -41.25 27.36 -9.63
C LYS A 31 -41.68 27.21 -11.09
N GLN A 32 -42.67 27.98 -11.51
CA GLN A 32 -43.16 27.97 -12.91
C GLN A 32 -42.08 28.43 -13.89
N LEU A 33 -41.34 29.51 -13.60
CA LEU A 33 -40.22 29.97 -14.43
C LEU A 33 -39.08 28.97 -14.45
N PHE A 34 -38.82 28.31 -13.31
CA PHE A 34 -37.83 27.25 -13.21
C PHE A 34 -38.20 26.04 -14.07
N GLU A 35 -39.45 25.57 -14.02
CA GLU A 35 -39.93 24.45 -14.84
C GLU A 35 -39.94 24.79 -16.35
N GLN A 36 -40.05 26.08 -16.70
CA GLN A 36 -39.97 26.59 -18.07
C GLN A 36 -38.54 26.89 -18.52
N GLU A 37 -37.50 26.65 -17.68
CA GLU A 37 -36.10 26.98 -17.93
C GLU A 37 -35.83 28.44 -18.31
N ARG A 38 -36.70 29.38 -17.83
CA ARG A 38 -36.60 30.81 -18.11
C ARG A 38 -35.65 31.48 -17.10
N TRP A 39 -34.38 31.17 -17.19
CA TRP A 39 -33.36 31.55 -16.19
C TRP A 39 -33.20 33.06 -16.01
N PRO A 40 -33.11 33.90 -17.08
CA PRO A 40 -32.95 35.33 -16.89
C PRO A 40 -34.15 35.98 -16.18
N GLU A 41 -35.36 35.54 -16.49
CA GLU A 41 -36.57 36.07 -15.88
C GLU A 41 -36.74 35.62 -14.42
N LEU A 42 -36.34 34.39 -14.13
CA LEU A 42 -36.29 33.87 -12.78
C LEU A 42 -35.29 34.67 -11.90
N ILE A 43 -34.12 35.00 -12.44
CA ILE A 43 -33.13 35.86 -11.76
C ILE A 43 -33.73 37.22 -11.48
N GLN A 44 -34.32 37.87 -12.51
CA GLN A 44 -34.92 39.20 -12.36
C GLN A 44 -36.08 39.24 -11.35
N LEU A 45 -36.87 38.16 -11.29
CA LEU A 45 -37.95 38.01 -10.31
C LEU A 45 -37.37 37.93 -8.88
N LEU A 46 -36.37 37.07 -8.68
CA LEU A 46 -35.83 36.73 -7.34
C LEU A 46 -34.83 37.75 -6.80
N GLU A 47 -34.24 38.60 -7.65
CA GLU A 47 -33.45 39.75 -7.18
C GLU A 47 -34.25 40.73 -6.32
N LYS A 48 -35.55 40.87 -6.59
CA LYS A 48 -36.44 41.84 -5.95
C LYS A 48 -37.25 41.26 -4.76
N VAL A 49 -37.17 39.93 -4.57
CA VAL A 49 -37.95 39.24 -3.53
C VAL A 49 -37.04 38.92 -2.33
N PRO A 50 -37.46 39.25 -1.08
CA PRO A 50 -36.76 38.80 0.11
C PRO A 50 -36.69 37.27 0.16
N ARG A 51 -35.49 36.73 0.21
CA ARG A 51 -35.26 35.29 0.22
C ARG A 51 -35.29 34.75 1.64
N ALA A 52 -36.48 34.30 2.06
CA ALA A 52 -36.72 33.70 3.36
C ALA A 52 -37.00 32.19 3.29
N SER A 53 -36.94 31.59 2.09
CA SER A 53 -37.25 30.19 1.86
C SER A 53 -36.11 29.46 1.18
N ALA A 54 -35.79 28.26 1.66
CA ALA A 54 -34.79 27.40 1.06
C ALA A 54 -35.09 27.09 -0.42
N ASP A 55 -36.36 26.87 -0.77
CA ASP A 55 -36.74 26.59 -2.17
C ASP A 55 -36.48 27.80 -3.09
N LEU A 56 -36.69 29.03 -2.63
CA LEU A 56 -36.35 30.22 -3.41
C LEU A 56 -34.84 30.34 -3.61
N ASP A 57 -34.05 30.10 -2.57
CA ASP A 57 -32.57 30.05 -2.70
C ASP A 57 -32.13 28.92 -3.63
N TYR A 58 -32.81 27.78 -3.65
CA TYR A 58 -32.56 26.69 -4.57
C TYR A 58 -32.77 27.10 -6.03
N TYR A 59 -33.95 27.61 -6.36
CA TYR A 59 -34.28 28.04 -7.73
C TYR A 59 -33.37 29.16 -8.20
N TYR A 60 -33.14 30.16 -7.36
CA TYR A 60 -32.25 31.29 -7.70
C TYR A 60 -30.81 30.85 -7.90
N GLY A 61 -30.28 30.01 -7.00
CA GLY A 61 -28.94 29.48 -7.11
C GLY A 61 -28.72 28.67 -8.37
N LEU A 62 -29.69 27.85 -8.78
CA LEU A 62 -29.64 27.11 -10.03
C LEU A 62 -29.71 28.02 -11.26
N ALA A 63 -30.60 29.02 -11.27
CA ALA A 63 -30.65 29.98 -12.37
C ALA A 63 -29.34 30.72 -12.56
N LEU A 64 -28.72 31.18 -11.46
CA LEU A 64 -27.39 31.79 -11.48
C LEU A 64 -26.30 30.83 -12.00
N ALA A 65 -26.38 29.55 -11.63
CA ALA A 65 -25.46 28.55 -12.11
C ALA A 65 -25.60 28.30 -13.61
N HIS A 66 -26.83 28.29 -14.16
CA HIS A 66 -27.08 28.17 -15.58
C HIS A 66 -26.51 29.36 -16.37
N GLU A 67 -26.66 30.57 -15.82
CA GLU A 67 -26.07 31.79 -16.39
C GLU A 67 -24.57 31.96 -16.08
N GLN A 68 -23.93 30.92 -15.50
CA GLN A 68 -22.48 30.86 -15.18
C GLN A 68 -22.03 31.88 -14.11
N HIS A 69 -22.93 32.42 -13.33
CA HIS A 69 -22.64 33.29 -12.18
C HIS A 69 -22.23 32.46 -10.96
N TRP A 70 -21.12 31.69 -11.12
CA TRP A 70 -20.72 30.63 -10.18
C TRP A 70 -20.54 31.09 -8.74
N GLN A 71 -20.01 32.31 -8.53
CA GLN A 71 -19.76 32.80 -7.16
C GLN A 71 -21.07 33.14 -6.43
N GLU A 72 -22.01 33.76 -7.13
CA GLU A 72 -23.32 34.14 -6.59
C GLU A 72 -24.17 32.89 -6.39
N ALA A 73 -24.15 31.98 -7.34
CA ALA A 73 -24.80 30.67 -7.22
C ALA A 73 -24.34 29.91 -5.97
N GLY A 74 -23.03 29.85 -5.74
CA GLY A 74 -22.48 29.18 -4.57
C GLY A 74 -22.88 29.84 -3.24
N ARG A 75 -22.95 31.18 -3.19
CA ARG A 75 -23.42 31.91 -1.98
C ARG A 75 -24.90 31.65 -1.72
N THR A 76 -25.73 31.73 -2.76
CA THR A 76 -27.19 31.52 -2.65
C THR A 76 -27.51 30.09 -2.23
N LEU A 77 -26.90 29.09 -2.88
CA LEU A 77 -27.09 27.68 -2.51
C LEU A 77 -26.59 27.38 -1.10
N SER A 78 -25.51 28.05 -0.65
CA SER A 78 -25.04 27.92 0.73
C SER A 78 -25.99 28.52 1.75
N SER A 79 -26.66 29.64 1.42
CA SER A 79 -27.75 30.24 2.22
C SER A 79 -28.92 29.25 2.34
N GLY A 80 -29.40 28.71 1.22
CA GLY A 80 -30.46 27.72 1.22
C GLY A 80 -30.10 26.45 2.00
N GLN A 81 -28.85 25.98 1.90
CA GLN A 81 -28.38 24.86 2.69
C GLN A 81 -28.39 25.14 4.20
N TRP A 82 -28.11 26.37 4.61
CA TRP A 82 -28.21 26.76 6.02
C TRP A 82 -29.65 26.73 6.51
N LEU A 83 -30.62 27.15 5.68
CA LEU A 83 -32.06 27.10 5.99
C LEU A 83 -32.59 25.65 6.01
N ALA A 84 -32.12 24.80 5.13
CA ALA A 84 -32.53 23.39 5.01
C ALA A 84 -31.31 22.41 5.06
N PRO A 85 -30.66 22.22 6.22
CA PRO A 85 -29.40 21.47 6.32
C PRO A 85 -29.51 19.96 6.04
N ARG A 86 -30.75 19.43 6.01
CA ARG A 86 -31.04 18.01 5.68
C ARG A 86 -31.50 17.80 4.24
N ASP A 87 -31.60 18.86 3.44
CA ASP A 87 -31.95 18.75 2.03
C ASP A 87 -30.69 18.45 1.20
N LYS A 88 -30.68 17.26 0.62
CA LYS A 88 -29.54 16.79 -0.20
C LYS A 88 -29.34 17.55 -1.51
N ARG A 89 -30.38 18.25 -2.01
CA ARG A 89 -30.30 19.02 -3.26
C ARG A 89 -29.17 20.05 -3.20
N PHE A 90 -29.07 20.81 -2.10
CA PHE A 90 -28.08 21.88 -1.96
C PHE A 90 -26.63 21.38 -2.06
N PRO A 91 -26.17 20.37 -1.30
CA PRO A 91 -24.81 19.91 -1.43
C PRO A 91 -24.52 19.28 -2.81
N ILE A 92 -25.51 18.73 -3.52
CA ILE A 92 -25.35 18.24 -4.88
C ILE A 92 -25.07 19.41 -5.83
N GLU A 93 -25.86 20.47 -5.77
CA GLU A 93 -25.68 21.63 -6.65
C GLU A 93 -24.42 22.44 -6.32
N LEU A 94 -24.11 22.60 -5.03
CA LEU A 94 -22.84 23.19 -4.60
C LEU A 94 -21.64 22.43 -5.17
N ALA A 95 -21.72 21.11 -5.19
CA ALA A 95 -20.68 20.29 -5.83
C ALA A 95 -20.61 20.55 -7.34
N GLY A 96 -21.73 20.72 -8.03
CA GLY A 96 -21.78 21.11 -9.43
C GLY A 96 -21.08 22.45 -9.70
N VAL A 97 -21.39 23.46 -8.91
CA VAL A 97 -20.76 24.78 -8.96
C VAL A 97 -19.26 24.70 -8.71
N ALA A 98 -18.84 23.97 -7.66
CA ALA A 98 -17.44 23.78 -7.33
C ALA A 98 -16.67 23.02 -8.44
N PHE A 99 -17.30 22.01 -9.05
CA PHE A 99 -16.74 21.26 -10.16
C PHE A 99 -16.49 22.14 -11.39
N LYS A 100 -17.46 22.98 -11.76
CA LYS A 100 -17.32 23.96 -12.88
C LYS A 100 -16.18 24.96 -12.63
N GLN A 101 -15.96 25.31 -11.35
CA GLN A 101 -14.82 26.14 -10.94
C GLN A 101 -13.50 25.37 -10.80
N LYS A 102 -13.46 24.07 -11.14
CA LYS A 102 -12.30 23.16 -10.96
C LYS A 102 -11.84 22.99 -9.50
N LYS A 103 -12.70 23.30 -8.54
CA LYS A 103 -12.48 23.12 -7.11
C LYS A 103 -12.88 21.70 -6.67
N PHE A 104 -12.18 20.69 -7.20
CA PHE A 104 -12.56 19.27 -6.99
C PHE A 104 -12.60 18.84 -5.53
N ALA A 105 -11.74 19.41 -4.67
CA ALA A 105 -11.75 19.09 -3.25
C ALA A 105 -13.04 19.58 -2.55
N GLU A 106 -13.61 20.73 -2.96
CA GLU A 106 -14.88 21.25 -2.47
C GLU A 106 -16.03 20.39 -2.99
N ALA A 107 -16.06 20.14 -4.30
CA ALA A 107 -17.07 19.28 -4.93
C ALA A 107 -17.17 17.90 -4.24
N LYS A 108 -16.03 17.26 -3.96
CA LYS A 108 -16.00 15.98 -3.24
C LYS A 108 -16.56 16.07 -1.83
N ARG A 109 -16.24 17.14 -1.09
CA ARG A 109 -16.79 17.34 0.28
C ARG A 109 -18.30 17.50 0.27
N ASP A 110 -18.82 18.26 -0.68
CA ASP A 110 -20.26 18.51 -0.80
C ASP A 110 -21.00 17.23 -1.23
N LEU A 111 -20.50 16.48 -2.22
CA LEU A 111 -21.07 15.18 -2.58
C LEU A 111 -21.03 14.17 -1.43
N GLN A 112 -19.94 14.13 -0.67
CA GLN A 112 -19.88 13.30 0.53
C GLN A 112 -20.88 13.74 1.59
N ARG A 113 -21.21 15.03 1.68
CA ARG A 113 -22.27 15.54 2.54
C ARG A 113 -23.65 15.08 2.04
N ALA A 114 -23.92 15.18 0.73
CA ALA A 114 -25.13 14.66 0.11
C ALA A 114 -25.31 13.17 0.39
N LEU A 115 -24.25 12.38 0.23
CA LEU A 115 -24.27 10.94 0.48
C LEU A 115 -24.37 10.55 1.97
N ARG A 116 -24.07 11.45 2.90
CA ARG A 116 -24.43 11.25 4.32
C ARG A 116 -25.92 11.43 4.58
N LEU A 117 -26.60 12.24 3.78
CA LEU A 117 -28.05 12.44 3.87
C LEU A 117 -28.80 11.32 3.14
N ASP A 118 -28.30 10.90 1.99
CA ASP A 118 -28.84 9.79 1.20
C ASP A 118 -27.71 8.98 0.55
N ALA A 119 -27.31 7.90 1.19
CA ALA A 119 -26.20 7.06 0.73
C ALA A 119 -26.46 6.33 -0.60
N LYS A 120 -27.75 6.24 -1.02
CA LYS A 120 -28.17 5.55 -2.25
C LYS A 120 -28.47 6.52 -3.40
N ASP A 121 -28.28 7.82 -3.21
CA ASP A 121 -28.48 8.78 -4.30
C ASP A 121 -27.61 8.44 -5.50
N ALA A 122 -28.24 8.06 -6.61
CA ALA A 122 -27.54 7.57 -7.79
C ALA A 122 -26.69 8.67 -8.43
N TYR A 123 -27.22 9.88 -8.53
CA TYR A 123 -26.52 11.00 -9.15
C TYR A 123 -25.28 11.41 -8.33
N ALA A 124 -25.43 11.54 -7.02
CA ALA A 124 -24.31 11.92 -6.14
C ALA A 124 -23.21 10.85 -6.14
N ASN A 125 -23.56 9.54 -6.16
CA ASN A 125 -22.59 8.46 -6.26
C ASN A 125 -21.86 8.49 -7.61
N GLU A 126 -22.58 8.63 -8.72
CA GLU A 126 -22.00 8.66 -10.05
C GLU A 126 -21.12 9.90 -10.25
N PHE A 127 -21.56 11.05 -9.78
CA PHE A 127 -20.79 12.28 -9.89
C PHE A 127 -19.49 12.23 -9.05
N LEU A 128 -19.59 11.76 -7.82
CA LEU A 128 -18.40 11.60 -6.96
C LEU A 128 -17.41 10.59 -7.54
N ALA A 129 -17.90 9.47 -8.10
CA ALA A 129 -17.07 8.49 -8.80
C ALA A 129 -16.38 9.11 -10.01
N THR A 130 -17.09 9.91 -10.80
CA THR A 130 -16.53 10.59 -11.98
C THR A 130 -15.40 11.55 -11.58
N ILE A 131 -15.55 12.30 -10.49
CA ILE A 131 -14.47 13.19 -10.02
C ILE A 131 -13.23 12.38 -9.66
N TYR A 132 -13.36 11.27 -8.91
CA TYR A 132 -12.24 10.41 -8.56
C TYR A 132 -11.61 9.74 -9.78
N PHE A 133 -12.42 9.35 -10.76
CA PHE A 133 -11.92 8.81 -12.02
C PHE A 133 -11.08 9.83 -12.80
N LEU A 134 -11.56 11.09 -12.92
CA LEU A 134 -10.80 12.18 -13.54
C LEU A 134 -9.51 12.51 -12.80
N GLU A 135 -9.47 12.28 -11.50
CA GLU A 135 -8.25 12.40 -10.69
C GLU A 135 -7.31 11.20 -10.83
N GLY A 136 -7.72 10.13 -11.54
CA GLY A 136 -6.94 8.90 -11.73
C GLY A 136 -7.00 7.93 -10.56
N ASN A 137 -7.94 8.10 -9.63
CA ASN A 137 -8.16 7.18 -8.51
C ASN A 137 -9.28 6.18 -8.84
N LEU A 138 -8.93 5.17 -9.63
CA LEU A 138 -9.89 4.18 -10.11
C LEU A 138 -10.55 3.38 -8.97
N GLU A 139 -9.79 3.04 -7.94
CA GLU A 139 -10.31 2.26 -6.81
C GLU A 139 -11.46 3.00 -6.10
N VAL A 140 -11.29 4.30 -5.83
CA VAL A 140 -12.35 5.10 -5.22
C VAL A 140 -13.50 5.34 -6.19
N ALA A 141 -13.21 5.56 -7.47
CA ALA A 141 -14.26 5.69 -8.49
C ALA A 141 -15.16 4.45 -8.52
N LEU A 142 -14.58 3.25 -8.56
CA LEU A 142 -15.33 1.99 -8.51
C LEU A 142 -16.14 1.85 -7.22
N LYS A 143 -15.60 2.26 -6.07
CA LYS A 143 -16.32 2.20 -4.79
C LYS A 143 -17.68 2.91 -4.84
N TYR A 144 -17.75 4.04 -5.53
CA TYR A 144 -19.00 4.79 -5.67
C TYR A 144 -19.82 4.34 -6.87
N TRP A 145 -19.21 4.04 -8.01
CA TRP A 145 -19.89 3.50 -9.20
C TRP A 145 -20.56 2.16 -8.92
N ASN A 146 -19.93 1.26 -8.16
CA ASN A 146 -20.53 -0.04 -7.85
C ASN A 146 -21.84 0.07 -7.05
N ARG A 147 -22.08 1.20 -6.35
CA ARG A 147 -23.38 1.44 -5.68
C ARG A 147 -24.53 1.68 -6.65
N VAL A 148 -24.21 2.02 -7.88
CA VAL A 148 -25.17 2.29 -8.97
C VAL A 148 -25.04 1.30 -10.14
N GLY A 149 -24.35 0.17 -9.93
CA GLY A 149 -24.21 -0.89 -10.92
C GLY A 149 -23.28 -0.55 -12.09
N LYS A 150 -22.32 0.37 -11.89
CA LYS A 150 -21.34 0.81 -12.90
C LYS A 150 -19.91 0.53 -12.42
N PRO A 151 -18.89 0.57 -13.31
CA PRO A 151 -18.94 0.61 -14.78
C PRO A 151 -19.14 -0.78 -15.37
N GLU A 152 -19.79 -0.88 -16.53
CA GLU A 152 -19.81 -2.10 -17.32
C GLU A 152 -18.57 -2.12 -18.23
N VAL A 153 -17.83 -3.23 -18.18
CA VAL A 153 -16.59 -3.43 -18.94
C VAL A 153 -16.84 -4.38 -20.09
N MET A 154 -16.54 -3.96 -21.32
CA MET A 154 -16.81 -4.75 -22.51
C MET A 154 -15.62 -5.60 -22.94
N GLU A 155 -14.40 -5.09 -22.83
CA GLU A 155 -13.19 -5.75 -23.26
C GLU A 155 -12.00 -5.44 -22.38
N VAL A 156 -11.03 -6.36 -22.32
CA VAL A 156 -9.73 -6.17 -21.68
C VAL A 156 -8.64 -6.23 -22.74
N ARG A 157 -7.84 -5.17 -22.87
CA ARG A 157 -6.75 -5.07 -23.84
C ARG A 157 -5.43 -4.78 -23.16
N SER A 158 -4.36 -5.38 -23.64
CA SER A 158 -3.00 -5.03 -23.22
C SER A 158 -2.30 -4.13 -24.23
N GLU A 159 -1.68 -3.04 -23.77
CA GLU A 159 -0.94 -2.08 -24.58
C GLU A 159 0.41 -1.74 -23.91
N PRO A 160 1.54 -2.06 -24.52
CA PRO A 160 1.74 -2.84 -25.76
C PRO A 160 1.39 -4.32 -25.60
N ALA A 161 1.42 -5.08 -26.70
CA ALA A 161 1.29 -6.53 -26.64
C ALA A 161 2.41 -7.13 -25.77
N LEU A 162 2.05 -8.04 -24.88
CA LEU A 162 2.95 -8.67 -23.90
C LEU A 162 3.44 -10.02 -24.40
N ARG A 163 4.57 -10.49 -23.86
CA ARG A 163 5.15 -11.80 -24.17
C ARG A 163 4.61 -12.91 -23.28
N VAL A 164 4.04 -12.57 -22.13
CA VAL A 164 3.34 -13.52 -21.27
C VAL A 164 2.21 -14.17 -22.06
N ARG A 165 1.99 -15.46 -21.86
CA ARG A 165 0.92 -16.21 -22.54
C ARG A 165 -0.43 -15.56 -22.29
N PRO A 166 -1.23 -15.29 -23.34
CA PRO A 166 -2.54 -14.64 -23.19
C PRO A 166 -3.45 -15.32 -22.17
N ALA A 167 -3.55 -16.66 -22.20
CA ALA A 167 -4.37 -17.40 -21.24
C ALA A 167 -3.96 -17.18 -19.77
N LEU A 168 -2.65 -17.03 -19.50
CA LEU A 168 -2.18 -16.72 -18.14
C LEU A 168 -2.56 -15.29 -17.73
N LEU A 169 -2.47 -14.36 -18.66
CA LEU A 169 -2.87 -12.97 -18.42
C LEU A 169 -4.39 -12.89 -18.18
N ASP A 170 -5.19 -13.58 -18.97
CA ASP A 170 -6.65 -13.65 -18.81
C ASP A 170 -7.03 -14.24 -17.43
N HIS A 171 -6.35 -15.28 -16.99
CA HIS A 171 -6.55 -15.84 -15.64
C HIS A 171 -6.08 -14.90 -14.52
N ALA A 172 -5.15 -13.97 -14.80
CA ALA A 172 -4.72 -12.98 -13.82
C ALA A 172 -5.79 -11.91 -13.61
N PHE A 173 -6.57 -11.56 -14.63
CA PHE A 173 -7.73 -10.71 -14.45
C PHE A 173 -8.86 -11.47 -13.75
N ALA A 174 -9.41 -10.89 -12.68
CA ALA A 174 -10.54 -11.45 -11.96
C ALA A 174 -11.89 -10.99 -12.51
N LEU A 175 -11.86 -10.06 -13.45
CA LEU A 175 -13.03 -9.50 -14.12
C LEU A 175 -13.41 -10.31 -15.36
N ALA A 176 -14.70 -10.32 -15.72
CA ALA A 176 -15.21 -10.92 -16.94
C ALA A 176 -15.66 -9.82 -17.92
N PRO A 177 -15.49 -10.00 -19.24
CA PRO A 177 -16.10 -9.13 -20.24
C PRO A 177 -17.63 -9.11 -20.11
N ALA A 178 -18.25 -7.98 -20.49
CA ALA A 178 -19.70 -7.73 -20.40
C ALA A 178 -20.23 -7.86 -18.96
N SER A 179 -19.45 -7.43 -17.96
CA SER A 179 -19.87 -7.40 -16.56
C SER A 179 -19.49 -6.08 -15.88
N THR A 180 -20.13 -5.81 -14.73
CA THR A 180 -19.75 -4.66 -13.90
C THR A 180 -18.41 -4.92 -13.23
N LEU A 181 -17.42 -4.07 -13.47
CA LEU A 181 -16.14 -4.14 -12.77
C LEU A 181 -16.30 -3.71 -11.31
N THR A 182 -16.02 -4.62 -10.40
CA THR A 182 -16.06 -4.35 -8.96
C THR A 182 -14.70 -3.97 -8.39
N VAL A 183 -14.70 -3.29 -7.22
CA VAL A 183 -13.46 -3.00 -6.47
C VAL A 183 -12.70 -4.29 -6.14
N ASP A 184 -13.41 -5.35 -5.73
CA ASP A 184 -12.78 -6.63 -5.36
C ASP A 184 -12.11 -7.31 -6.56
N GLU A 185 -12.73 -7.29 -7.73
CA GLU A 185 -12.14 -7.80 -8.97
C GLU A 185 -10.91 -7.00 -9.40
N LEU A 186 -10.95 -5.67 -9.29
CA LEU A 186 -9.77 -4.82 -9.56
C LEU A 186 -8.61 -5.19 -8.63
N LEU A 187 -8.85 -5.21 -7.33
CA LEU A 187 -7.82 -5.50 -6.33
C LEU A 187 -7.31 -6.94 -6.44
N THR A 188 -8.20 -7.91 -6.73
CA THR A 188 -7.81 -9.31 -6.94
C THR A 188 -6.96 -9.45 -8.20
N SER A 189 -7.30 -8.76 -9.29
CA SER A 189 -6.48 -8.71 -10.50
C SER A 189 -5.10 -8.12 -10.21
N GLN A 190 -5.05 -7.00 -9.48
CA GLN A 190 -3.78 -6.40 -9.07
C GLN A 190 -2.93 -7.35 -8.22
N ALA A 191 -3.53 -8.06 -7.26
CA ALA A 191 -2.82 -9.03 -6.43
C ALA A 191 -2.24 -10.20 -7.26
N ARG A 192 -3.01 -10.73 -8.22
CA ARG A 192 -2.54 -11.79 -9.11
C ARG A 192 -1.45 -11.31 -10.06
N LEU A 193 -1.62 -10.14 -10.69
CA LEU A 193 -0.62 -9.53 -11.58
C LEU A 193 0.69 -9.24 -10.84
N HIS A 194 0.60 -8.67 -9.64
CA HIS A 194 1.77 -8.46 -8.78
C HIS A 194 2.42 -9.80 -8.40
N GLY A 195 1.60 -10.81 -8.12
CA GLY A 195 2.05 -12.15 -7.82
C GLY A 195 2.86 -12.81 -8.94
N LEU A 196 2.67 -12.48 -10.21
CA LEU A 196 3.47 -13.02 -11.32
C LEU A 196 4.94 -12.56 -11.28
N GLU A 197 5.25 -11.46 -10.60
CA GLU A 197 6.62 -10.88 -10.43
C GLU A 197 7.29 -10.44 -11.75
N ILE A 198 6.54 -10.45 -12.86
CA ILE A 198 7.04 -10.03 -14.19
C ILE A 198 6.66 -8.59 -14.58
N PHE A 199 5.80 -7.93 -13.81
CA PHE A 199 5.36 -6.55 -14.06
C PHE A 199 5.90 -5.59 -12.99
N PRO A 200 7.10 -5.00 -13.19
CA PRO A 200 7.68 -4.06 -12.22
C PRO A 200 6.90 -2.74 -12.11
N ALA A 201 6.22 -2.38 -13.19
CA ALA A 201 5.31 -1.24 -13.24
C ALA A 201 4.17 -1.56 -14.19
N TYR A 202 2.94 -1.31 -13.75
CA TYR A 202 1.76 -1.45 -14.59
C TYR A 202 0.66 -0.48 -14.17
N LYS A 203 -0.28 -0.26 -15.07
CA LYS A 203 -1.47 0.56 -14.85
C LYS A 203 -2.69 -0.12 -15.45
N ILE A 204 -3.79 -0.15 -14.74
CA ILE A 204 -5.10 -0.55 -15.22
C ILE A 204 -5.92 0.71 -15.39
N GLU A 205 -6.34 1.01 -16.60
CA GLU A 205 -7.12 2.19 -16.97
C GLU A 205 -8.46 1.78 -17.55
N LEU A 206 -9.46 2.64 -17.40
CA LEU A 206 -10.72 2.50 -18.09
C LEU A 206 -10.78 3.52 -19.24
N ALA A 207 -11.05 3.03 -20.44
CA ALA A 207 -11.31 3.84 -21.62
C ALA A 207 -12.81 3.88 -21.88
N ALA A 208 -13.39 5.07 -21.89
CA ALA A 208 -14.81 5.25 -22.18
C ALA A 208 -15.12 4.94 -23.64
N ARG A 209 -16.22 4.24 -23.87
CA ARG A 209 -16.78 3.93 -25.19
C ARG A 209 -17.93 4.88 -25.53
N PRO A 210 -18.27 5.05 -26.81
CA PRO A 210 -19.41 5.91 -27.24
C PRO A 210 -20.77 5.42 -26.70
N ASP A 211 -20.90 4.13 -26.38
CA ASP A 211 -22.12 3.53 -25.83
C ASP A 211 -22.27 3.72 -24.32
N GLY A 212 -21.35 4.44 -23.67
CA GLY A 212 -21.36 4.69 -22.22
C GLY A 212 -20.72 3.59 -21.37
N ASN A 213 -20.26 2.52 -22.00
CA ASN A 213 -19.51 1.43 -21.38
C ASN A 213 -18.00 1.74 -21.36
N PHE A 214 -17.21 0.80 -20.86
CA PHE A 214 -15.75 0.97 -20.75
C PHE A 214 -15.00 -0.24 -21.29
N ASP A 215 -13.78 0.02 -21.81
CA ASP A 215 -12.77 -1.01 -22.00
C ASP A 215 -11.70 -0.88 -20.92
N VAL A 216 -11.18 -2.02 -20.45
CA VAL A 216 -10.00 -2.03 -19.55
C VAL A 216 -8.75 -2.06 -20.42
N ILE A 217 -7.90 -1.06 -20.23
CA ILE A 217 -6.58 -0.98 -20.86
C ILE A 217 -5.53 -1.34 -19.82
N PHE A 218 -4.84 -2.44 -20.04
CA PHE A 218 -3.71 -2.86 -19.21
C PHE A 218 -2.40 -2.40 -19.86
N ARG A 219 -1.74 -1.42 -19.23
CA ARG A 219 -0.42 -0.94 -19.65
C ARG A 219 0.62 -1.42 -18.68
N ALA A 220 1.57 -2.21 -19.17
CA ALA A 220 2.59 -2.78 -18.31
C ALA A 220 3.96 -2.75 -18.97
N GLN A 221 4.98 -2.55 -18.13
CA GLN A 221 6.35 -2.88 -18.47
C GLN A 221 6.58 -4.32 -18.06
N GLU A 222 6.90 -5.18 -19.02
CA GLU A 222 7.15 -6.60 -18.77
C GLU A 222 8.64 -6.87 -18.59
N ARG A 223 8.99 -7.62 -17.55
CA ARG A 223 10.31 -8.25 -17.42
C ARG A 223 10.33 -9.54 -18.22
N ASP A 224 11.31 -9.67 -19.10
CA ASP A 224 11.49 -10.87 -19.89
C ASP A 224 13.00 -11.17 -20.06
N GLY A 225 13.37 -12.44 -19.95
CA GLY A 225 14.77 -12.81 -19.95
C GLY A 225 15.55 -12.23 -18.77
N PHE A 226 16.61 -11.49 -19.00
CA PHE A 226 17.48 -10.95 -17.95
C PHE A 226 16.96 -9.68 -17.24
N GLY A 227 15.68 -9.41 -17.30
CA GLY A 227 15.02 -8.31 -16.56
C GLY A 227 14.42 -7.24 -17.48
N ASN A 228 14.42 -5.97 -17.04
CA ASN A 228 13.77 -4.89 -17.81
C ASN A 228 14.54 -4.55 -19.09
N SER A 229 15.89 -4.69 -19.07
CA SER A 229 16.73 -4.51 -20.26
C SER A 229 18.10 -5.21 -20.08
N LYS A 230 18.75 -5.52 -21.20
CA LYS A 230 20.11 -6.08 -21.19
C LYS A 230 21.11 -5.13 -20.54
N LEU A 231 20.96 -3.82 -20.73
CA LEU A 231 21.80 -2.81 -20.11
C LEU A 231 21.66 -2.83 -18.58
N GLU A 232 20.44 -2.87 -18.07
CA GLU A 232 20.19 -2.98 -16.62
C GLU A 232 20.82 -4.24 -16.03
N ALA A 233 20.72 -5.39 -16.71
CA ALA A 233 21.35 -6.63 -16.27
C ALA A 233 22.88 -6.51 -16.20
N ILE A 234 23.52 -5.87 -17.19
CA ILE A 234 24.94 -5.60 -17.22
C ILE A 234 25.34 -4.70 -16.04
N PHE A 235 24.67 -3.55 -15.87
CA PHE A 235 24.98 -2.62 -14.78
C PHE A 235 24.76 -3.24 -13.40
N ARG A 236 23.73 -4.06 -13.23
CA ARG A 236 23.47 -4.79 -11.98
C ARG A 236 24.60 -5.79 -11.68
N THR A 237 25.08 -6.49 -12.69
CA THR A 237 26.20 -7.42 -12.54
C THR A 237 27.49 -6.70 -12.15
N PHE A 238 27.86 -5.63 -12.83
CA PHE A 238 29.05 -4.84 -12.50
C PHE A 238 28.94 -4.16 -11.13
N GLY A 239 27.80 -3.54 -10.82
CA GLY A 239 27.54 -2.98 -9.49
C GLY A 239 27.61 -4.05 -8.40
N GLY A 240 27.11 -5.25 -8.68
CA GLY A 240 27.16 -6.38 -7.77
C GLY A 240 28.58 -6.85 -7.47
N ILE A 241 29.49 -6.81 -8.44
CA ILE A 241 30.91 -7.15 -8.23
C ILE A 241 31.54 -6.20 -7.19
N PHE A 242 31.24 -4.91 -7.28
CA PHE A 242 31.72 -3.93 -6.30
C PHE A 242 31.25 -4.24 -4.88
N PHE A 243 30.04 -4.76 -4.72
CA PHE A 243 29.49 -5.22 -3.44
C PHE A 243 29.81 -6.69 -3.12
N GLN A 244 30.69 -7.33 -3.88
CA GLN A 244 31.04 -8.75 -3.75
C GLN A 244 29.82 -9.69 -3.83
N GLN A 245 28.77 -9.26 -4.53
CA GLN A 245 27.54 -10.02 -4.67
C GLN A 245 26.91 -9.75 -6.04
N VAL A 246 26.67 -10.79 -6.81
CA VAL A 246 25.91 -10.71 -8.07
C VAL A 246 24.58 -11.43 -7.92
N THR A 247 23.54 -10.90 -8.58
CA THR A 247 22.19 -11.45 -8.54
C THR A 247 21.69 -11.68 -9.97
N PRO A 248 22.12 -12.75 -10.65
CA PRO A 248 21.56 -13.11 -11.95
C PRO A 248 20.08 -13.47 -11.80
N GLU A 249 19.25 -12.88 -12.66
CA GLU A 249 17.80 -13.09 -12.66
C GLU A 249 17.36 -13.37 -14.08
N TYR A 250 16.40 -14.27 -14.23
CA TYR A 250 15.75 -14.56 -15.51
C TYR A 250 14.23 -14.64 -15.31
N TYR A 251 13.50 -13.85 -16.06
CA TYR A 251 12.06 -13.69 -15.90
C TYR A 251 11.30 -14.26 -17.07
N ASN A 252 10.08 -14.67 -16.80
CA ASN A 252 9.06 -15.03 -17.80
C ASN A 252 9.51 -16.14 -18.77
N LEU A 253 10.08 -17.21 -18.24
CA LEU A 253 10.58 -18.32 -19.05
C LEU A 253 9.45 -18.87 -19.96
N HIS A 254 9.66 -18.81 -21.27
CA HIS A 254 8.69 -19.22 -22.30
C HIS A 254 7.28 -18.58 -22.17
N GLY A 255 7.19 -17.35 -21.62
CA GLY A 255 5.92 -16.65 -21.44
C GLY A 255 5.03 -17.23 -20.34
N SER A 256 5.56 -18.05 -19.46
CA SER A 256 4.80 -18.75 -18.40
C SER A 256 4.84 -18.03 -17.05
N ALA A 257 5.44 -16.83 -16.96
CA ALA A 257 5.75 -16.14 -15.72
C ALA A 257 6.54 -17.01 -14.71
N THR A 258 7.31 -17.96 -15.23
CA THR A 258 8.28 -18.71 -14.44
C THR A 258 9.57 -17.87 -14.34
N ASN A 259 10.00 -17.62 -13.11
CA ASN A 259 11.14 -16.75 -12.81
C ASN A 259 12.26 -17.55 -12.14
N ILE A 260 13.49 -17.30 -12.53
CA ILE A 260 14.69 -17.87 -11.92
C ILE A 260 15.44 -16.73 -11.27
N LEU A 261 15.58 -16.78 -9.95
CA LEU A 261 16.32 -15.80 -9.17
C LEU A 261 17.54 -16.48 -8.58
N SER A 262 18.70 -15.85 -8.70
CA SER A 262 19.92 -16.37 -8.10
C SER A 262 20.72 -15.27 -7.42
N LEU A 263 21.60 -15.68 -6.51
CA LEU A 263 22.53 -14.83 -5.81
C LEU A 263 23.85 -15.58 -5.62
N LEU A 264 24.92 -14.94 -6.01
CA LEU A 264 26.28 -15.42 -5.73
C LEU A 264 27.03 -14.33 -4.95
N ARG A 265 27.43 -14.62 -3.72
CA ARG A 265 28.24 -13.75 -2.87
C ARG A 265 29.61 -14.37 -2.67
N VAL A 266 30.66 -13.61 -2.98
CA VAL A 266 32.07 -14.01 -2.90
C VAL A 266 32.80 -13.13 -1.89
N ASP A 267 32.13 -12.84 -0.77
CA ASP A 267 32.75 -12.17 0.38
C ASP A 267 33.62 -13.18 1.14
N PRO A 268 34.88 -12.88 1.53
CA PRO A 268 35.74 -13.82 2.24
C PRO A 268 35.13 -14.42 3.49
N ASP A 269 34.34 -13.63 4.23
CA ASP A 269 33.73 -14.02 5.50
C ASP A 269 32.26 -14.46 5.37
N LYS A 270 31.58 -14.16 4.22
CA LYS A 270 30.16 -14.44 4.04
C LYS A 270 29.87 -14.94 2.64
N ARG A 271 30.24 -16.16 2.34
CA ARG A 271 29.97 -16.80 1.05
C ARG A 271 28.53 -17.32 1.00
N ARG A 272 27.86 -17.08 -0.11
CA ARG A 272 26.52 -17.61 -0.33
C ARG A 272 26.25 -17.86 -1.81
N ALA A 273 25.70 -19.03 -2.12
CA ALA A 273 25.14 -19.33 -3.42
C ALA A 273 23.65 -19.70 -3.22
N PHE A 274 22.78 -18.99 -3.88
CA PHE A 274 21.34 -19.20 -3.81
C PHE A 274 20.75 -19.25 -5.20
N VAL A 275 19.79 -20.14 -5.42
CA VAL A 275 18.96 -20.19 -6.62
C VAL A 275 17.54 -20.54 -6.23
N SER A 276 16.56 -19.92 -6.89
CA SER A 276 15.16 -20.30 -6.77
C SER A 276 14.45 -20.20 -8.10
N ILE A 277 13.50 -21.09 -8.31
CA ILE A 277 12.58 -21.11 -9.44
C ILE A 277 11.18 -20.93 -8.87
N SER A 278 10.42 -19.97 -9.40
CA SER A 278 9.06 -19.68 -8.96
C SER A 278 8.16 -19.40 -10.16
N GLY A 279 6.88 -19.68 -10.02
CA GLY A 279 5.91 -19.40 -11.08
C GLY A 279 4.50 -19.83 -10.71
N PRO A 280 3.51 -19.55 -11.58
CA PRO A 280 2.15 -20.04 -11.40
C PRO A 280 2.10 -21.57 -11.55
N LEU A 281 1.42 -22.23 -10.63
CA LEU A 281 1.22 -23.67 -10.67
C LEU A 281 0.19 -24.00 -11.75
N THR A 282 0.54 -24.85 -12.70
CA THR A 282 -0.33 -25.26 -13.83
C THR A 282 -0.91 -24.08 -14.66
N GLY A 283 -0.25 -22.92 -14.62
CA GLY A 283 -0.72 -21.71 -15.33
C GLY A 283 -1.85 -20.95 -14.62
N ASP A 284 -2.19 -21.29 -13.38
CA ASP A 284 -3.17 -20.55 -12.59
C ASP A 284 -2.44 -19.56 -11.65
N PRO A 285 -2.59 -18.22 -11.83
CA PRO A 285 -1.93 -17.21 -11.01
C PRO A 285 -2.42 -17.17 -9.55
N LYS A 286 -3.52 -17.85 -9.22
CA LYS A 286 -3.98 -18.00 -7.83
C LYS A 286 -3.04 -18.90 -7.02
N TRP A 287 -2.41 -19.87 -7.68
CA TRP A 287 -1.49 -20.80 -7.08
C TRP A 287 -0.09 -20.59 -7.63
N ARG A 288 0.86 -20.45 -6.73
CA ARG A 288 2.27 -20.27 -7.10
C ARG A 288 3.13 -21.27 -6.35
N TYR A 289 4.15 -21.74 -7.01
CA TYR A 289 5.21 -22.54 -6.38
C TYR A 289 6.51 -21.76 -6.32
N ARG A 290 7.35 -22.11 -5.35
CA ARG A 290 8.76 -21.72 -5.29
C ARG A 290 9.56 -22.90 -4.80
N VAL A 291 10.63 -23.22 -5.53
CA VAL A 291 11.63 -24.23 -5.14
C VAL A 291 12.98 -23.56 -5.17
N GLY A 292 13.80 -23.80 -4.17
CA GLY A 292 15.09 -23.15 -4.07
C GLY A 292 16.15 -23.97 -3.35
N ALA A 293 17.41 -23.61 -3.58
CA ALA A 293 18.57 -24.11 -2.86
C ALA A 293 19.42 -22.94 -2.36
N ASP A 294 19.97 -23.04 -1.16
CA ASP A 294 20.76 -22.01 -0.49
C ASP A 294 21.96 -22.64 0.21
N LEU A 295 23.15 -22.26 -0.22
CA LEU A 295 24.43 -22.71 0.32
C LEU A 295 25.11 -21.52 0.98
N ARG A 296 25.43 -21.63 2.26
CA ARG A 296 26.05 -20.57 3.05
C ARG A 296 27.33 -21.09 3.74
N ASN A 297 28.29 -20.19 3.81
CA ASN A 297 29.48 -20.37 4.62
C ASN A 297 29.85 -19.00 5.21
N GLU A 298 29.64 -18.81 6.50
CA GLU A 298 29.62 -17.51 7.16
C GLU A 298 30.46 -17.54 8.44
N ASN A 299 31.38 -16.57 8.57
CA ASN A 299 32.12 -16.35 9.79
C ASN A 299 31.33 -15.43 10.73
N TRP A 300 31.22 -15.84 11.96
CA TRP A 300 30.49 -15.12 13.02
C TRP A 300 31.46 -14.82 14.17
N THR A 301 31.42 -13.56 14.63
CA THR A 301 32.06 -13.12 15.87
C THR A 301 30.98 -12.40 16.70
N VAL A 302 30.46 -13.12 17.67
CA VAL A 302 29.40 -12.63 18.55
C VAL A 302 29.99 -11.64 19.56
N GLN A 303 29.40 -10.46 19.67
CA GLN A 303 29.93 -9.34 20.45
C GLN A 303 28.85 -8.69 21.31
N THR A 304 29.27 -8.05 22.42
CA THR A 304 28.36 -7.37 23.36
C THR A 304 27.93 -5.98 22.92
N SER A 305 28.62 -5.38 21.97
CA SER A 305 28.39 -4.00 21.54
C SER A 305 28.52 -3.85 20.03
N PHE A 306 27.75 -2.94 19.46
CA PHE A 306 27.66 -2.69 18.02
C PHE A 306 28.58 -1.56 17.55
N ALA A 307 29.02 -0.70 18.44
CA ALA A 307 29.94 0.41 18.16
C ALA A 307 30.88 0.64 19.33
N GLY A 308 32.13 0.99 19.04
CA GLY A 308 33.17 1.14 20.06
C GLY A 308 33.79 -0.17 20.51
N PRO A 309 34.56 -0.18 21.59
CA PRO A 309 35.18 -1.37 22.16
C PRO A 309 34.11 -2.39 22.56
N SER A 310 34.25 -3.63 22.11
CA SER A 310 33.29 -4.69 22.41
C SER A 310 34.01 -5.94 22.85
N THR A 311 33.41 -6.71 23.78
CA THR A 311 33.92 -7.98 24.21
C THR A 311 33.40 -9.06 23.26
N VAL A 312 34.30 -9.90 22.76
CA VAL A 312 33.97 -11.07 21.98
C VAL A 312 33.41 -12.13 22.93
N LEU A 313 32.20 -12.58 22.68
CA LEU A 313 31.50 -13.62 23.45
C LEU A 313 31.72 -15.02 22.90
N GLY A 314 32.09 -15.10 21.63
CA GLY A 314 32.40 -16.34 20.93
C GLY A 314 32.59 -16.12 19.44
N ALA A 315 33.20 -17.05 18.76
CA ALA A 315 33.32 -17.03 17.31
C ALA A 315 33.10 -18.43 16.72
N LEU A 316 32.60 -18.49 15.49
CA LEU A 316 32.37 -19.72 14.77
C LEU A 316 32.31 -19.49 13.26
N ASN A 317 32.51 -20.54 12.51
CA ASN A 317 32.14 -20.60 11.10
C ASN A 317 30.91 -21.49 10.94
N LEU A 318 29.81 -20.93 10.40
CA LEU A 318 28.57 -21.65 10.08
C LEU A 318 28.61 -22.06 8.61
N ARG A 319 28.50 -23.34 8.34
CA ARG A 319 28.17 -23.87 7.03
C ARG A 319 26.76 -24.41 7.06
N ARG A 320 25.93 -23.95 6.11
CA ARG A 320 24.54 -24.41 5.96
C ARG A 320 24.20 -24.64 4.50
N GLU A 321 23.62 -25.77 4.23
CA GLU A 321 23.13 -26.17 2.92
C GLU A 321 21.64 -26.47 3.07
N SER A 322 20.79 -25.91 2.21
CA SER A 322 19.36 -26.12 2.30
C SER A 322 18.68 -26.18 0.95
N VAL A 323 17.59 -26.97 0.89
CA VAL A 323 16.65 -27.01 -0.22
C VAL A 323 15.26 -26.76 0.34
N ASN A 324 14.49 -25.91 -0.33
CA ASN A 324 13.14 -25.58 0.10
C ASN A 324 12.13 -25.72 -1.05
N ALA A 325 10.91 -26.01 -0.70
CA ALA A 325 9.77 -25.99 -1.60
C ALA A 325 8.58 -25.32 -0.88
N GLU A 326 7.98 -24.34 -1.55
CA GLU A 326 6.85 -23.57 -1.02
C GLU A 326 5.73 -23.53 -2.04
N ILE A 327 4.48 -23.54 -1.57
CA ILE A 327 3.29 -23.26 -2.34
C ILE A 327 2.58 -22.06 -1.72
N MET A 328 2.15 -21.13 -2.55
CA MET A 328 1.41 -19.94 -2.16
C MET A 328 0.04 -19.94 -2.83
N ARG A 329 -0.99 -19.51 -2.11
CA ARG A 329 -2.34 -19.28 -2.64
C ARG A 329 -2.79 -17.86 -2.37
N LEU A 330 -3.21 -17.17 -3.44
CA LEU A 330 -3.95 -15.92 -3.38
C LEU A 330 -5.45 -16.26 -3.32
N VAL A 331 -6.06 -16.10 -2.14
CA VAL A 331 -7.50 -16.40 -1.95
C VAL A 331 -8.37 -15.29 -2.51
N GLY A 332 -7.86 -14.07 -2.56
CA GLY A 332 -8.49 -12.87 -3.11
C GLY A 332 -7.55 -11.68 -2.94
N ALA A 333 -8.09 -10.48 -3.04
CA ALA A 333 -7.31 -9.25 -2.89
C ALA A 333 -6.63 -9.12 -1.53
N ARG A 334 -7.26 -9.64 -0.48
CA ARG A 334 -6.89 -9.37 0.92
C ARG A 334 -6.15 -10.48 1.62
N LEU A 335 -6.29 -11.71 1.17
CA LEU A 335 -5.77 -12.89 1.87
C LEU A 335 -4.86 -13.70 0.98
N ASN A 336 -3.65 -13.92 1.44
CA ASN A 336 -2.75 -14.93 0.89
C ASN A 336 -2.16 -15.79 2.00
N TRP A 337 -1.83 -17.03 1.66
CA TRP A 337 -1.08 -17.91 2.54
C TRP A 337 0.00 -18.67 1.76
N THR A 338 1.05 -19.02 2.47
CA THR A 338 2.16 -19.82 1.95
C THR A 338 2.42 -20.97 2.90
N ALA A 339 2.64 -22.14 2.38
CA ALA A 339 3.12 -23.29 3.13
C ALA A 339 4.34 -23.89 2.43
N GLY A 340 5.32 -24.33 3.19
CA GLY A 340 6.56 -24.86 2.63
C GLY A 340 7.31 -25.77 3.59
N ILE A 341 8.25 -26.49 3.02
CA ILE A 341 9.18 -27.37 3.73
C ILE A 341 10.60 -27.00 3.31
N GLU A 342 11.51 -26.99 4.25
CA GLU A 342 12.95 -26.84 4.07
C GLU A 342 13.66 -28.06 4.68
N VAL A 343 14.55 -28.65 3.91
CA VAL A 343 15.50 -29.64 4.38
C VAL A 343 16.87 -28.98 4.35
N SER A 344 17.60 -29.04 5.47
CA SER A 344 18.92 -28.43 5.57
C SER A 344 19.90 -29.30 6.34
N HIS A 345 21.17 -29.08 6.09
CA HIS A 345 22.28 -29.60 6.88
C HIS A 345 23.12 -28.43 7.38
N ARG A 346 23.57 -28.49 8.62
CA ARG A 346 24.44 -27.48 9.21
C ARG A 346 25.60 -28.10 9.97
N ASP A 347 26.76 -27.43 9.92
CA ASP A 347 27.92 -27.70 10.76
C ASP A 347 28.50 -26.37 11.25
N PHE A 348 29.08 -26.42 12.45
CA PHE A 348 29.78 -25.32 13.07
C PHE A 348 31.27 -25.69 13.17
N ARG A 349 32.10 -24.81 12.64
CA ARG A 349 33.55 -25.02 12.57
C ARG A 349 34.29 -23.90 13.28
N ASN A 350 35.56 -24.16 13.65
CA ASN A 350 36.42 -23.16 14.28
C ASN A 350 35.73 -22.46 15.46
N VAL A 351 35.03 -23.24 16.27
CA VAL A 351 34.27 -22.71 17.40
C VAL A 351 35.24 -22.30 18.50
N LEU A 352 35.26 -20.98 18.77
CA LEU A 352 35.87 -20.42 19.96
C LEU A 352 34.78 -20.29 21.01
N THR A 353 34.74 -21.25 21.92
CA THR A 353 33.74 -21.27 23.01
C THR A 353 34.04 -20.16 24.00
N GLY A 354 33.25 -19.10 23.94
CA GLY A 354 33.12 -18.12 25.00
C GLY A 354 31.91 -18.45 25.88
N ILE A 355 31.58 -17.59 26.81
CA ILE A 355 30.44 -17.71 27.72
C ILE A 355 29.11 -17.85 26.97
N ALA A 356 29.05 -17.47 25.69
CA ALA A 356 27.83 -17.28 24.92
C ALA A 356 27.40 -18.46 24.04
N LEU A 357 28.29 -19.34 23.65
CA LEU A 357 28.02 -20.43 22.71
C LEU A 357 27.92 -21.76 23.46
N THR A 358 26.70 -22.12 23.85
CA THR A 358 26.43 -23.40 24.52
C THR A 358 26.34 -24.55 23.51
N PRO A 359 26.60 -25.80 23.91
CA PRO A 359 26.44 -26.96 23.02
C PRO A 359 25.01 -27.08 22.43
N GLN A 360 23.99 -26.63 23.15
CA GLN A 360 22.60 -26.65 22.67
C GLN A 360 22.40 -25.70 21.50
N LEU A 361 23.04 -24.53 21.51
CA LEU A 361 23.01 -23.60 20.38
C LEU A 361 23.76 -24.12 19.16
N LEU A 362 24.75 -24.97 19.35
CA LEU A 362 25.61 -25.51 18.32
C LEU A 362 25.14 -26.90 17.83
N ALA A 363 23.85 -27.12 17.77
CA ALA A 363 23.28 -28.37 17.25
C ALA A 363 23.58 -28.53 15.75
N GLU A 364 24.39 -29.54 15.45
CA GLU A 364 24.77 -29.89 14.07
C GLU A 364 23.90 -31.00 13.50
N GLY A 365 23.90 -31.13 12.17
CA GLY A 365 23.26 -32.23 11.47
C GLY A 365 22.12 -31.82 10.53
N TYR A 366 21.34 -32.80 10.13
CA TYR A 366 20.19 -32.59 9.24
C TYR A 366 19.02 -32.01 10.00
N GLN A 367 18.28 -31.13 9.30
CA GLN A 367 17.05 -30.53 9.79
C GLN A 367 15.95 -30.64 8.76
N ILE A 368 14.74 -30.92 9.20
CA ILE A 368 13.50 -30.62 8.49
C ILE A 368 12.81 -29.45 9.19
N LYS A 369 12.35 -28.47 8.42
CA LYS A 369 11.61 -27.32 8.91
C LYS A 369 10.39 -27.08 8.04
N GLN A 370 9.21 -27.06 8.66
CA GLN A 370 7.97 -26.58 8.06
C GLN A 370 7.88 -25.07 8.24
N LYS A 371 7.36 -24.36 7.24
CA LYS A 371 7.05 -22.94 7.32
C LYS A 371 5.62 -22.70 6.83
N THR A 372 4.86 -21.94 7.58
CA THR A 372 3.54 -21.44 7.17
C THR A 372 3.48 -19.94 7.39
N GLN A 373 2.97 -19.22 6.42
CA GLN A 373 2.82 -17.77 6.48
C GLN A 373 1.41 -17.40 6.02
N LEU A 374 0.78 -16.50 6.75
CA LEU A 374 -0.51 -15.89 6.43
C LEU A 374 -0.33 -14.38 6.34
N THR A 375 -0.92 -13.75 5.34
CA THR A 375 -0.97 -12.28 5.24
C THR A 375 -2.41 -11.87 4.94
N TYR A 376 -2.90 -10.89 5.70
CA TYR A 376 -4.26 -10.38 5.58
C TYR A 376 -4.29 -8.84 5.63
N GLU A 377 -4.98 -8.23 4.67
CA GLU A 377 -5.25 -6.79 4.69
C GLU A 377 -6.43 -6.51 5.64
N LEU A 378 -6.13 -5.94 6.81
CA LEU A 378 -7.10 -5.64 7.86
C LEU A 378 -8.01 -4.47 7.50
N TRP A 379 -7.42 -3.41 6.98
CA TRP A 379 -8.14 -2.18 6.69
C TRP A 379 -7.53 -1.45 5.49
N ARG A 380 -8.40 -0.90 4.65
CA ARG A 380 -8.06 -0.11 3.48
C ARG A 380 -8.98 1.09 3.37
N SER A 381 -8.40 2.26 3.26
CA SER A 381 -9.11 3.52 3.00
C SER A 381 -8.55 4.14 1.72
N PRO A 382 -9.13 3.84 0.56
CA PRO A 382 -8.59 4.27 -0.72
C PRO A 382 -8.67 5.80 -0.91
N GLU A 383 -9.65 6.49 -0.29
CA GLU A 383 -9.75 7.95 -0.31
C GLU A 383 -8.57 8.63 0.41
N ARG A 384 -8.05 8.00 1.45
CA ARG A 384 -6.90 8.47 2.22
C ARG A 384 -5.60 7.82 1.79
N ARG A 385 -5.66 6.88 0.85
CA ARG A 385 -4.52 6.08 0.38
C ARG A 385 -3.76 5.43 1.54
N PHE A 386 -4.53 4.88 2.47
CA PHE A 386 -4.03 4.27 3.71
C PHE A 386 -4.44 2.81 3.78
N THR A 387 -3.48 1.92 4.11
CA THR A 387 -3.70 0.48 4.27
C THR A 387 -3.06 -0.02 5.56
N VAL A 388 -3.72 -0.99 6.20
CA VAL A 388 -3.18 -1.74 7.34
C VAL A 388 -3.25 -3.22 7.01
N SER A 389 -2.13 -3.89 7.10
CA SER A 389 -2.02 -5.33 6.89
C SER A 389 -1.46 -6.03 8.13
N SER A 390 -1.83 -7.28 8.30
CA SER A 390 -1.29 -8.17 9.32
C SER A 390 -0.65 -9.39 8.67
N GLY A 391 0.33 -9.97 9.35
CA GLY A 391 0.98 -11.21 8.94
C GLY A 391 1.26 -12.08 10.16
N ALA A 392 1.24 -13.39 9.94
CA ALA A 392 1.67 -14.37 10.91
C ALA A 392 2.54 -15.42 10.21
N THR A 393 3.63 -15.80 10.84
CA THR A 393 4.53 -16.85 10.34
C THR A 393 4.78 -17.85 11.46
N SER A 394 4.59 -19.13 11.18
CA SER A 394 4.98 -20.25 12.04
C SER A 394 6.04 -21.06 11.31
N GLN A 395 7.07 -21.46 12.04
CA GLN A 395 8.12 -22.35 11.57
C GLN A 395 8.37 -23.40 12.64
N ALA A 396 8.22 -24.68 12.31
CA ALA A 396 8.49 -25.79 13.19
C ALA A 396 9.63 -26.64 12.62
N GLY A 397 10.68 -26.84 13.39
CA GLY A 397 11.89 -27.53 12.95
C GLY A 397 12.30 -28.68 13.87
N ARG A 398 12.83 -29.74 13.29
CA ARG A 398 13.48 -30.83 14.01
C ARG A 398 14.87 -31.07 13.45
N ILE A 399 15.83 -31.16 14.35
CA ILE A 399 17.23 -31.41 14.04
C ILE A 399 17.57 -32.81 14.54
N TRP A 400 18.20 -33.60 13.69
CA TRP A 400 18.76 -34.91 14.04
C TRP A 400 20.21 -34.75 14.49
N SER A 401 20.38 -34.18 15.68
CA SER A 401 21.63 -34.07 16.42
C SER A 401 21.67 -35.10 17.56
N GLN A 402 22.75 -35.13 18.33
CA GLN A 402 22.85 -35.95 19.53
C GLN A 402 23.09 -35.05 20.76
N PRO A 403 22.07 -34.81 21.59
CA PRO A 403 20.66 -35.25 21.49
C PRO A 403 19.88 -34.55 20.39
N GLY A 404 18.81 -35.17 19.89
CA GLY A 404 17.91 -34.58 18.90
C GLY A 404 17.14 -33.40 19.47
N GLN A 405 17.02 -32.31 18.69
CA GLN A 405 16.39 -31.06 19.11
C GLN A 405 15.17 -30.74 18.26
N SER A 406 14.21 -30.06 18.85
CA SER A 406 13.02 -29.53 18.16
C SER A 406 12.73 -28.11 18.63
N PHE A 407 12.29 -27.28 17.72
CA PHE A 407 11.94 -25.89 18.01
C PHE A 407 10.75 -25.43 17.18
N GLU A 408 10.11 -24.39 17.67
CA GLU A 408 9.09 -23.63 16.94
C GLU A 408 9.41 -22.14 17.02
N LYS A 409 9.14 -21.41 15.92
CA LYS A 409 9.25 -19.96 15.83
C LYS A 409 7.91 -19.38 15.40
N LEU A 410 7.34 -18.50 16.20
CA LEU A 410 6.14 -17.75 15.86
C LEU A 410 6.51 -16.29 15.67
N GLN A 411 6.01 -15.68 14.60
CA GLN A 411 6.21 -14.27 14.33
C GLN A 411 4.90 -13.62 13.90
N GLY A 412 4.66 -12.42 14.40
CA GLY A 412 3.54 -11.56 14.01
C GLY A 412 4.03 -10.26 13.38
N LEU A 413 3.27 -9.74 12.43
CA LEU A 413 3.49 -8.47 11.75
C LEU A 413 2.19 -7.67 11.75
N LEU A 414 2.29 -6.38 12.08
CA LEU A 414 1.28 -5.38 11.76
C LEU A 414 2.00 -4.27 10.98
N ALA A 415 1.50 -3.93 9.80
CA ALA A 415 2.09 -2.92 8.95
C ALA A 415 1.04 -1.92 8.49
N ALA A 416 1.37 -0.63 8.59
CA ALA A 416 0.58 0.46 8.02
C ALA A 416 1.38 1.17 6.94
N HIS A 417 0.71 1.50 5.85
CA HIS A 417 1.27 2.23 4.72
C HIS A 417 0.34 3.37 4.34
N TRP A 418 0.90 4.57 4.20
CA TRP A 418 0.15 5.78 3.91
C TRP A 418 0.85 6.65 2.88
N LEU A 419 0.11 7.07 1.88
CA LEU A 419 0.51 8.08 0.90
C LEU A 419 -0.31 9.35 1.16
N PRO A 420 0.25 10.36 1.87
CA PRO A 420 -0.53 11.50 2.38
C PRO A 420 -1.07 12.43 1.29
N GLN A 421 -0.46 12.44 0.12
CA GLN A 421 -0.91 13.28 -0.98
C GLN A 421 -2.04 12.62 -1.78
N ALA A 422 -2.93 13.43 -2.33
CA ALA A 422 -4.05 12.96 -3.15
C ALA A 422 -3.58 12.29 -4.45
N LYS A 423 -2.46 12.75 -5.02
CA LYS A 423 -1.83 12.20 -6.22
C LYS A 423 -0.33 12.03 -6.01
N GLY A 424 0.25 11.07 -6.75
CA GLY A 424 1.68 10.80 -6.69
C GLY A 424 2.11 10.06 -5.43
N ASP A 425 3.39 9.82 -5.31
CA ASP A 425 4.07 9.11 -4.21
C ASP A 425 5.25 9.93 -3.67
N ASP A 426 5.14 11.28 -3.74
CA ASP A 426 6.19 12.17 -3.27
C ASP A 426 6.49 11.99 -1.79
N TYR A 427 5.47 11.68 -0.99
CA TYR A 427 5.62 11.32 0.41
C TYR A 427 5.03 9.93 0.66
N GLU A 428 5.78 9.11 1.38
CA GLU A 428 5.41 7.77 1.77
C GLU A 428 5.71 7.57 3.26
N VAL A 429 4.71 7.15 4.03
CA VAL A 429 4.85 6.84 5.46
C VAL A 429 4.62 5.36 5.65
N GLN A 430 5.56 4.69 6.29
CA GLN A 430 5.46 3.29 6.65
C GLN A 430 5.67 3.10 8.15
N TRP A 431 4.86 2.25 8.73
CA TRP A 431 5.00 1.80 10.11
C TRP A 431 4.83 0.30 10.18
N ARG A 432 5.75 -0.39 10.85
CA ARG A 432 5.73 -1.84 11.02
C ARG A 432 6.00 -2.18 12.47
N ILE A 433 5.14 -3.01 13.05
CA ILE A 433 5.38 -3.65 14.34
C ILE A 433 5.56 -5.13 14.08
N ARG A 434 6.63 -5.71 14.61
CA ARG A 434 6.93 -7.13 14.50
C ARG A 434 7.26 -7.68 15.87
N ALA A 435 6.73 -8.86 16.17
CA ALA A 435 7.05 -9.59 17.37
C ALA A 435 7.34 -11.03 17.01
N GLY A 436 8.25 -11.66 17.73
CA GLY A 436 8.57 -13.06 17.54
C GLY A 436 8.96 -13.73 18.83
N LYS A 437 8.66 -15.02 18.90
CA LYS A 437 8.99 -15.89 20.01
C LYS A 437 9.37 -17.26 19.51
N THR A 438 10.37 -17.85 20.14
CA THR A 438 10.76 -19.25 19.92
C THR A 438 10.34 -20.13 21.09
N PHE A 439 10.17 -21.40 20.81
CA PHE A 439 9.87 -22.45 21.77
C PHE A 439 10.77 -23.66 21.49
N GLY A 440 11.12 -24.41 22.52
CA GLY A 440 12.01 -25.56 22.42
C GLY A 440 13.48 -25.16 22.36
N GLU A 441 14.32 -25.99 21.78
CA GLU A 441 15.79 -25.79 21.70
C GLU A 441 16.16 -25.26 20.32
N VAL A 442 16.39 -23.94 20.26
CA VAL A 442 16.64 -23.22 19.00
C VAL A 442 18.16 -23.23 18.70
N PRO A 443 18.59 -23.66 17.50
CA PRO A 443 19.99 -23.58 17.12
C PRO A 443 20.39 -22.14 16.82
N PHE A 444 21.69 -21.85 16.90
CA PHE A 444 22.28 -20.52 16.76
C PHE A 444 21.81 -19.75 15.52
N ASP A 445 21.80 -20.40 14.38
CA ASP A 445 21.41 -19.78 13.09
C ASP A 445 19.91 -19.54 12.92
N GLU A 446 19.10 -20.03 13.82
CA GLU A 446 17.65 -19.77 13.87
C GLU A 446 17.27 -18.71 14.93
N LEU A 447 18.22 -18.15 15.69
CA LEU A 447 17.98 -17.02 16.58
C LEU A 447 17.53 -15.79 15.78
N PHE A 448 16.71 -14.94 16.39
CA PHE A 448 16.41 -13.63 15.85
C PHE A 448 17.60 -12.68 16.03
N MET A 449 17.79 -11.78 15.09
CA MET A 449 18.82 -10.74 15.14
C MET A 449 18.17 -9.37 14.92
N LEU A 450 18.34 -8.43 15.85
CA LEU A 450 17.90 -7.05 15.67
C LEU A 450 19.08 -6.19 15.21
N GLY A 451 19.18 -6.00 13.91
CA GLY A 451 20.23 -5.15 13.33
C GLY A 451 20.29 -5.26 11.83
N VAL A 452 21.06 -4.37 11.24
CA VAL A 452 21.19 -4.31 9.79
C VAL A 452 22.21 -5.34 9.30
N GLU A 453 21.70 -6.32 8.58
CA GLU A 453 22.50 -7.32 7.87
C GLU A 453 21.81 -7.66 6.53
N ARG A 454 22.58 -8.05 5.52
CA ARG A 454 22.07 -8.31 4.16
C ARG A 454 21.00 -9.39 4.08
N ASP A 455 21.06 -10.38 4.98
CA ASP A 455 20.14 -11.52 5.01
C ASP A 455 19.12 -11.43 6.16
N ASN A 456 19.02 -10.27 6.82
CA ASN A 456 18.12 -9.98 7.92
C ASN A 456 17.18 -8.83 7.55
N ASP A 457 15.93 -8.89 7.98
CA ASP A 457 14.90 -7.85 7.77
C ASP A 457 14.47 -7.18 9.07
N LEU A 458 14.92 -7.66 10.23
CA LEU A 458 14.63 -7.09 11.55
C LEU A 458 15.61 -5.96 11.87
N TRP A 459 15.45 -4.83 11.19
CA TRP A 459 16.42 -3.75 11.26
C TRP A 459 16.23 -2.85 12.48
N MET A 460 17.27 -2.76 13.29
CA MET A 460 17.62 -1.64 14.15
C MET A 460 18.74 -0.89 13.45
N ARG A 461 18.47 0.34 12.96
CA ARG A 461 19.34 0.98 11.94
C ARG A 461 20.59 1.66 12.51
N ALA A 462 20.76 1.74 13.82
CA ALA A 462 22.06 2.07 14.42
C ALA A 462 22.85 0.83 14.86
N HIS A 463 22.29 -0.37 14.69
CA HIS A 463 22.90 -1.63 15.10
C HIS A 463 23.32 -2.44 13.86
N VAL A 464 24.61 -2.36 13.50
CA VAL A 464 25.15 -3.04 12.32
C VAL A 464 25.47 -4.49 12.67
N GLY A 465 24.90 -5.44 11.92
CA GLY A 465 25.09 -6.88 12.16
C GLY A 465 26.45 -7.43 11.74
N THR A 466 27.19 -6.69 10.92
CA THR A 466 28.51 -7.08 10.40
C THR A 466 29.57 -6.10 10.85
N ARG A 467 30.67 -6.60 11.42
CA ARG A 467 31.87 -5.84 11.75
C ARG A 467 33.11 -6.57 11.28
N HIS A 468 34.06 -5.85 10.65
CA HIS A 468 35.27 -6.45 10.06
C HIS A 468 34.97 -7.64 9.12
N GLY A 469 33.87 -7.57 8.34
CA GLY A 469 33.45 -8.64 7.44
C GLY A 469 32.60 -9.74 8.10
N GLN A 470 32.70 -9.94 9.41
CA GLN A 470 32.05 -11.04 10.14
C GLN A 470 30.70 -10.63 10.74
N LYS A 471 29.75 -11.57 10.74
CA LYS A 471 28.45 -11.41 11.37
C LYS A 471 28.53 -11.50 12.91
N GLY A 472 27.50 -11.05 13.63
CA GLY A 472 27.37 -11.24 15.08
C GLY A 472 27.55 -9.97 15.92
N SER A 473 27.63 -8.79 15.28
CA SER A 473 27.74 -7.50 15.99
C SER A 473 26.40 -6.93 16.44
N ALA A 474 25.26 -7.45 15.96
CA ALA A 474 23.94 -7.08 16.40
C ALA A 474 23.41 -8.05 17.46
N PRO A 475 22.50 -7.60 18.36
CA PRO A 475 21.96 -8.45 19.39
C PRO A 475 21.13 -9.60 18.81
N LEU A 476 21.35 -10.80 19.38
CA LEU A 476 20.67 -12.04 19.05
C LEU A 476 19.74 -12.44 20.22
N GLY A 477 18.70 -13.21 19.93
CA GLY A 477 17.84 -13.73 20.99
C GLY A 477 16.66 -14.55 20.47
N GLU A 478 15.93 -15.13 21.40
CA GLU A 478 14.81 -16.02 21.15
C GLU A 478 13.46 -15.30 21.09
N ASN A 479 13.38 -14.10 21.67
CA ASN A 479 12.17 -13.31 21.72
C ASN A 479 12.48 -11.88 21.32
N TYR A 480 11.63 -11.27 20.48
CA TYR A 480 11.79 -9.85 20.12
C TYR A 480 10.45 -9.13 19.99
N LEU A 481 10.53 -7.80 20.16
CA LEU A 481 9.53 -6.84 19.74
C LEU A 481 10.26 -5.71 19.01
N LEU A 482 9.79 -5.35 17.83
CA LEU A 482 10.42 -4.32 16.97
C LEU A 482 9.35 -3.47 16.33
N SER A 483 9.48 -2.16 16.46
CA SER A 483 8.68 -1.16 15.75
C SER A 483 9.61 -0.30 14.88
N ASN A 484 9.33 -0.26 13.59
CA ASN A 484 10.02 0.58 12.63
C ASN A 484 9.05 1.61 12.08
N TRP A 485 9.41 2.87 12.12
CA TRP A 485 8.72 3.97 11.49
C TRP A 485 9.64 4.69 10.52
N GLU A 486 9.15 5.03 9.34
CA GLU A 486 9.88 5.80 8.35
C GLU A 486 8.95 6.69 7.52
N THR A 487 9.46 7.85 7.13
CA THR A 487 8.81 8.74 6.18
C THR A 487 9.81 9.06 5.08
N ASP A 488 9.49 8.70 3.86
CA ASP A 488 10.32 8.98 2.71
C ASP A 488 9.70 10.09 1.87
N LYS A 489 10.54 11.03 1.42
CA LYS A 489 10.19 12.03 0.41
C LYS A 489 10.88 11.68 -0.90
N ASN A 490 10.14 11.58 -1.97
CA ASN A 490 10.69 11.48 -3.32
C ASN A 490 11.26 12.85 -3.72
N THR A 491 12.57 12.98 -3.72
CA THR A 491 13.28 14.23 -4.03
C THR A 491 13.66 14.34 -5.49
N TYR A 492 13.82 13.20 -6.15
CA TYR A 492 14.10 13.14 -7.59
C TYR A 492 13.56 11.84 -8.18
N SER A 493 12.87 11.95 -9.31
CA SER A 493 12.40 10.80 -10.10
C SER A 493 12.58 11.12 -11.58
N GLY A 494 13.66 10.66 -12.16
CA GLY A 494 13.96 10.69 -13.60
C GLY A 494 14.03 9.27 -14.15
N GLY A 495 13.95 9.08 -15.48
CA GLY A 495 13.77 7.78 -16.11
C GLY A 495 14.70 6.63 -15.64
N TYR A 496 15.92 6.94 -15.19
CA TYR A 496 16.91 5.96 -14.74
C TYR A 496 17.33 6.13 -13.28
N VAL A 497 16.94 7.22 -12.63
CA VAL A 497 17.35 7.54 -11.26
C VAL A 497 16.15 7.94 -10.43
N THR A 498 16.03 7.33 -9.25
CA THR A 498 15.07 7.74 -8.23
C THR A 498 15.82 7.95 -6.92
N VAL A 499 15.53 9.05 -6.23
CA VAL A 499 16.11 9.40 -4.93
C VAL A 499 14.99 9.69 -3.95
N LYS A 500 14.91 8.88 -2.89
CA LYS A 500 14.02 9.13 -1.76
C LYS A 500 14.86 9.41 -0.52
N LEU A 501 14.52 10.44 0.22
CA LEU A 501 15.17 10.83 1.46
C LEU A 501 14.15 10.84 2.59
N GLY A 502 14.56 10.38 3.78
CA GLY A 502 13.65 10.43 4.90
C GLY A 502 14.25 10.07 6.26
N PRO A 503 13.62 10.57 7.35
CA PRO A 503 13.92 10.17 8.70
C PRO A 503 13.33 8.81 9.03
N PHE A 504 13.89 8.19 10.06
CA PHE A 504 13.37 6.96 10.63
C PHE A 504 13.48 6.95 12.16
N LEU A 505 12.65 6.09 12.78
CA LEU A 505 12.69 5.75 14.19
C LEU A 505 12.50 4.24 14.33
N ASP A 506 13.44 3.56 14.98
CA ASP A 506 13.34 2.15 15.32
C ASP A 506 13.33 1.99 16.83
N VAL A 507 12.38 1.21 17.33
CA VAL A 507 12.27 0.87 18.75
C VAL A 507 12.21 -0.64 18.86
N GLY A 508 13.13 -1.24 19.60
CA GLY A 508 13.23 -2.70 19.68
C GLY A 508 13.64 -3.19 21.06
N LYS A 509 13.30 -4.45 21.31
CA LYS A 509 13.80 -5.23 22.45
C LYS A 509 14.00 -6.65 21.98
N ILE A 510 15.12 -7.25 22.38
CA ILE A 510 15.41 -8.65 22.14
C ILE A 510 15.89 -9.28 23.43
N ALA A 511 15.45 -10.48 23.70
CA ALA A 511 15.75 -11.18 24.94
C ALA A 511 15.89 -12.69 24.69
N ASP A 512 16.64 -13.32 25.55
CA ASP A 512 16.78 -14.77 25.58
C ASP A 512 15.70 -15.38 26.50
N SER A 513 15.31 -16.63 26.25
CA SER A 513 14.56 -17.36 27.25
C SER A 513 15.47 -17.85 28.37
N SER A 514 14.90 -18.15 29.53
CA SER A 514 15.60 -18.43 30.78
C SER A 514 16.58 -19.62 30.73
N SER A 515 16.44 -20.53 29.77
CA SER A 515 17.31 -21.72 29.65
C SER A 515 18.64 -21.45 28.95
N VAL A 516 18.75 -20.38 28.16
CA VAL A 516 19.95 -19.98 27.41
C VAL A 516 20.54 -18.68 27.97
N ALA A 517 19.95 -18.14 29.01
CA ALA A 517 20.24 -16.82 29.61
C ALA A 517 21.68 -16.67 30.16
N ALA A 518 22.47 -17.72 30.22
CA ALA A 518 23.88 -17.63 30.57
C ALA A 518 24.70 -16.81 29.56
N ALA A 519 24.17 -16.62 28.36
CA ALA A 519 24.93 -16.08 27.23
C ALA A 519 24.81 -14.57 27.04
N ASN A 520 23.76 -13.91 27.56
CA ASN A 520 23.46 -12.48 27.34
C ASN A 520 23.61 -12.01 25.88
N LEU A 521 23.22 -12.87 24.93
CA LEU A 521 23.26 -12.57 23.50
C LEU A 521 22.30 -11.42 23.13
N GLY A 522 21.21 -11.30 23.88
CA GLY A 522 20.24 -10.21 23.75
C GLY A 522 20.63 -8.98 24.58
N SER A 523 20.04 -7.85 24.25
CA SER A 523 20.32 -6.61 24.97
C SER A 523 19.58 -6.51 26.31
N GLN A 524 18.56 -7.34 26.58
CA GLN A 524 17.63 -7.28 27.72
C GLN A 524 16.96 -5.91 27.95
N LYS A 525 17.45 -4.86 27.30
CA LYS A 525 17.00 -3.47 27.42
C LYS A 525 16.32 -3.02 26.13
N TRP A 526 15.49 -2.01 26.24
CA TRP A 526 14.95 -1.33 25.08
C TRP A 526 16.06 -0.61 24.32
N LEU A 527 16.02 -0.74 23.00
CA LEU A 527 16.90 -0.09 22.02
C LEU A 527 16.09 0.97 21.27
N PHE A 528 16.70 2.12 21.02
CA PHE A 528 16.07 3.25 20.34
C PHE A 528 17.05 3.82 19.33
N ASP A 529 16.75 3.65 18.06
CA ASP A 529 17.55 4.17 16.96
C ASP A 529 16.79 5.23 16.20
N THR A 530 17.46 6.32 15.85
CA THR A 530 16.91 7.35 14.97
C THR A 530 17.95 7.77 13.95
N GLY A 531 17.52 8.39 12.87
CA GLY A 531 18.44 8.88 11.86
C GLY A 531 17.77 9.24 10.56
N ALA A 532 18.57 9.23 9.51
CA ALA A 532 18.12 9.50 8.15
C ALA A 532 18.59 8.41 7.18
N GLN A 533 17.82 8.22 6.14
CA GLN A 533 18.14 7.29 5.06
C GLN A 533 18.00 7.95 3.69
N ALA A 534 18.81 7.51 2.73
CA ALA A 534 18.70 7.85 1.33
C ALA A 534 18.53 6.55 0.53
N LYS A 535 17.38 6.39 -0.11
CA LYS A 535 17.09 5.26 -1.00
C LYS A 535 17.37 5.71 -2.44
N LEU A 536 18.42 5.20 -3.02
CA LEU A 536 18.87 5.50 -4.38
C LEU A 536 18.54 4.31 -5.27
N LYS A 537 17.91 4.55 -6.40
CA LYS A 537 17.76 3.54 -7.46
C LYS A 537 18.34 4.12 -8.74
N VAL A 538 19.38 3.47 -9.24
CA VAL A 538 20.07 3.89 -10.47
C VAL A 538 20.15 2.70 -11.41
N LEU A 539 19.54 2.80 -12.59
CA LEU A 539 19.53 1.73 -13.60
C LEU A 539 19.12 0.35 -13.02
N GLY A 540 18.11 0.34 -12.15
CA GLY A 540 17.62 -0.88 -11.52
C GLY A 540 18.41 -1.35 -10.29
N VAL A 541 19.58 -0.78 -10.00
CA VAL A 541 20.35 -1.08 -8.78
C VAL A 541 19.83 -0.19 -7.64
N GLY A 542 19.31 -0.81 -6.60
CA GLY A 542 18.90 -0.12 -5.37
C GLY A 542 20.03 -0.07 -4.35
N VAL A 543 20.34 1.11 -3.84
CA VAL A 543 21.28 1.31 -2.73
C VAL A 543 20.61 2.15 -1.66
N ILE A 544 20.72 1.70 -0.41
CA ILE A 544 20.21 2.44 0.75
C ILE A 544 21.42 2.90 1.56
N LEU A 545 21.59 4.21 1.69
CA LEU A 545 22.56 4.83 2.57
C LEU A 545 21.82 5.17 3.87
N ILE A 546 22.39 4.79 5.01
CA ILE A 546 21.77 4.97 6.32
C ILE A 546 22.78 5.61 7.26
N TYR A 547 22.33 6.69 7.90
CA TYR A 547 22.97 7.26 9.08
C TYR A 547 22.04 7.05 10.27
N GLY A 548 22.45 6.20 11.20
CA GLY A 548 21.72 5.87 12.41
C GLY A 548 22.44 6.29 13.67
N LYS A 549 21.68 6.69 14.69
CA LYS A 549 22.16 7.00 16.04
C LYS A 549 21.38 6.17 17.06
N ASP A 550 22.11 5.41 17.86
CA ASP A 550 21.56 4.77 19.06
C ASP A 550 21.38 5.85 20.16
N LEU A 551 20.13 6.16 20.49
CA LEU A 551 19.78 7.19 21.47
C LEU A 551 20.17 6.81 22.91
N ARG A 552 20.41 5.53 23.17
CA ARG A 552 20.76 5.05 24.50
C ARG A 552 22.26 5.18 24.78
N THR A 553 23.10 4.85 23.80
CA THR A 553 24.57 4.87 23.95
C THR A 553 25.19 6.10 23.34
N GLY A 554 24.47 6.82 22.49
CA GLY A 554 24.99 7.97 21.71
C GLY A 554 25.83 7.56 20.51
N ASN A 555 26.03 6.27 20.27
CA ASN A 555 26.85 5.76 19.16
C ASN A 555 26.16 6.01 17.82
N ASN A 556 26.98 6.27 16.79
CA ASN A 556 26.52 6.49 15.43
C ASN A 556 26.95 5.32 14.53
N ALA A 557 26.12 4.99 13.55
CA ALA A 557 26.43 4.04 12.50
C ALA A 557 26.18 4.67 11.12
N PHE A 558 27.12 4.53 10.22
CA PHE A 558 26.94 4.89 8.82
C PHE A 558 27.29 3.67 7.95
N TYR A 559 26.39 3.31 7.05
CA TYR A 559 26.61 2.19 6.15
C TYR A 559 25.79 2.30 4.87
N ALA A 560 26.21 1.53 3.87
CA ALA A 560 25.48 1.33 2.63
C ALA A 560 25.04 -0.14 2.52
N THR A 561 23.82 -0.37 2.10
CA THR A 561 23.33 -1.71 1.80
C THR A 561 22.60 -1.72 0.46
N VAL A 562 22.56 -2.87 -0.18
CA VAL A 562 21.81 -3.03 -1.44
C VAL A 562 20.32 -3.11 -1.08
N GLY A 563 19.53 -2.20 -1.63
CA GLY A 563 18.06 -2.25 -1.54
C GLY A 563 17.52 -3.38 -2.43
N ARG A 564 16.54 -4.10 -1.91
CA ARG A 564 15.77 -5.08 -2.69
C ARG A 564 14.61 -4.45 -3.40
#